data_a5ed7f886c215643234c0689719e7e70
#
_entry.id   a5ed7f886c215643234c0689719e7e70
#
_cell.length_a   1.000
_cell.length_b   1.000
_cell.length_c   1.000
_cell.angle_alpha   90.00
_cell.angle_beta   90.00
_cell.angle_gamma   90.00
#
_symmetry.space_group_name_H-M   'P 1'
#
loop_
_entity.id
_entity.type
_entity.pdbx_description
1 polymer ?
#
loop_
_entity_poly.entity_id
_entity_poly.type
_entity_poly.pdbx_seq_one_letter_code
_entity_poly.pdbx_strand_id
1 'polypeptide(L)'
;MPFESRESATAEIGEDRRLTMTGLAAIIFRDCTTFHSEAVGRGMEVLESIRHVWVLSSWQICVNRYPKLGEHIVVSTWPYDFKGFYGSRNFELKTADGEQLAYANSLWSFLNLETGMPARILPEELAAYRLEEKLDMDYAPRKIRVPEHTVQRETFTVKPHHLDTNHHVNNGQYVSMARDCFREDFIIRQLRVEYKRQALLGDQIIPCLAAEGDRYVVSLNNPDSQPYAVVEFTVEAPAAAG
;
A
#
# COMPACT_ATOMS: atom_id res chain seq x y z
N MET A 1 3.16 -1.16 -23.12
CA MET A 1 3.21 -2.40 -22.31
C MET A 1 3.46 -1.99 -20.86
N PRO A 2 2.84 -2.65 -19.88
CA PRO A 2 3.13 -2.43 -18.46
C PRO A 2 4.63 -2.54 -18.17
N PHE A 3 5.12 -1.77 -17.21
CA PHE A 3 6.49 -1.92 -16.69
C PHE A 3 6.57 -3.22 -15.88
N GLU A 4 7.59 -4.02 -16.09
CA GLU A 4 7.79 -5.31 -15.43
C GLU A 4 9.14 -5.37 -14.72
N SER A 5 9.16 -5.92 -13.50
CA SER A 5 10.34 -6.33 -12.75
C SER A 5 10.25 -7.82 -12.44
N ARG A 6 11.39 -8.52 -12.42
CA ARG A 6 11.46 -9.95 -12.10
C ARG A 6 12.27 -10.14 -10.83
N GLU A 7 11.68 -10.80 -9.86
CA GLU A 7 12.25 -10.96 -8.54
C GLU A 7 12.06 -12.38 -8.01
N SER A 8 12.73 -12.67 -6.90
CA SER A 8 12.47 -13.87 -6.09
C SER A 8 11.84 -13.44 -4.78
N ALA A 9 10.79 -14.13 -4.35
CA ALA A 9 10.14 -13.88 -3.08
C ALA A 9 11.04 -14.30 -1.91
N THR A 10 11.94 -13.42 -1.48
CA THR A 10 12.91 -13.66 -0.39
C THR A 10 12.78 -12.67 0.76
N ALA A 11 12.19 -11.49 0.52
CA ALA A 11 12.00 -10.46 1.52
C ALA A 11 10.64 -10.63 2.22
N GLU A 12 10.58 -10.30 3.51
CA GLU A 12 9.33 -10.27 4.29
C GLU A 12 8.52 -11.57 4.24
N ILE A 13 9.20 -12.69 4.35
CA ILE A 13 8.59 -14.02 4.41
C ILE A 13 8.14 -14.30 5.86
N GLY A 14 6.88 -14.73 6.02
CA GLY A 14 6.33 -15.15 7.29
C GLY A 14 6.85 -16.54 7.76
N GLU A 15 6.47 -16.92 8.97
CA GLU A 15 6.83 -18.25 9.54
C GLU A 15 6.30 -19.41 8.69
N ASP A 16 5.19 -19.19 7.98
CA ASP A 16 4.57 -20.13 7.04
C ASP A 16 5.32 -20.26 5.70
N ARG A 17 6.48 -19.59 5.56
CA ARG A 17 7.32 -19.51 4.35
C ARG A 17 6.61 -18.91 3.15
N ARG A 18 5.66 -18.02 3.38
CA ARG A 18 4.98 -17.25 2.35
C ARG A 18 5.29 -15.76 2.48
N LEU A 19 5.20 -15.04 1.37
CA LEU A 19 5.30 -13.59 1.39
C LEU A 19 4.19 -13.01 2.27
N THR A 20 4.54 -12.05 3.14
CA THR A 20 3.55 -11.37 3.97
C THR A 20 2.77 -10.32 3.16
N MET A 21 1.60 -9.92 3.64
CA MET A 21 0.84 -8.81 3.06
C MET A 21 1.66 -7.50 3.10
N THR A 22 2.40 -7.27 4.16
CA THR A 22 3.29 -6.09 4.30
C THR A 22 4.40 -6.12 3.26
N GLY A 23 5.04 -7.27 3.06
CA GLY A 23 6.06 -7.46 2.03
C GLY A 23 5.52 -7.21 0.63
N LEU A 24 4.33 -7.71 0.33
CA LEU A 24 3.67 -7.46 -0.95
C LEU A 24 3.40 -5.96 -1.18
N ALA A 25 2.79 -5.28 -0.21
CA ALA A 25 2.39 -3.89 -0.35
C ALA A 25 3.59 -2.92 -0.27
N ALA A 26 4.46 -3.11 0.73
CA ALA A 26 5.50 -2.14 1.05
C ALA A 26 6.77 -2.32 0.22
N ILE A 27 7.10 -3.55 -0.19
CA ILE A 27 8.34 -3.81 -0.94
C ILE A 27 8.02 -3.99 -2.41
N ILE A 28 7.25 -5.02 -2.76
CA ILE A 28 7.10 -5.42 -4.16
C ILE A 28 6.41 -4.33 -4.99
N PHE A 29 5.24 -3.87 -4.58
CA PHE A 29 4.49 -2.90 -5.39
C PHE A 29 5.09 -1.49 -5.33
N ARG A 30 5.60 -1.06 -4.16
CA ARG A 30 6.26 0.23 -4.03
C ARG A 30 7.55 0.28 -4.86
N ASP A 31 8.40 -0.73 -4.77
CA ASP A 31 9.67 -0.76 -5.47
C ASP A 31 9.46 -0.81 -6.99
N CYS A 32 8.50 -1.60 -7.47
CA CYS A 32 8.13 -1.60 -8.89
C CYS A 32 7.67 -0.22 -9.37
N THR A 33 6.95 0.56 -8.53
CA THR A 33 6.59 1.95 -8.86
C THR A 33 7.81 2.84 -8.97
N THR A 34 8.75 2.73 -8.01
CA THR A 34 10.00 3.50 -8.00
C THR A 34 10.84 3.19 -9.25
N PHE A 35 11.04 1.91 -9.57
CA PHE A 35 11.77 1.51 -10.77
C PHE A 35 11.12 1.99 -12.07
N HIS A 36 9.78 1.95 -12.14
CA HIS A 36 9.08 2.50 -13.30
C HIS A 36 9.31 4.02 -13.42
N SER A 37 9.22 4.77 -12.31
CA SER A 37 9.44 6.22 -12.32
C SER A 37 10.85 6.58 -12.75
N GLU A 38 11.88 5.84 -12.29
CA GLU A 38 13.25 5.99 -12.75
C GLU A 38 13.39 5.67 -14.25
N ALA A 39 12.78 4.59 -14.72
CA ALA A 39 12.86 4.16 -16.12
C ALA A 39 12.26 5.18 -17.10
N VAL A 40 11.25 5.95 -16.67
CA VAL A 40 10.65 7.02 -17.49
C VAL A 40 11.29 8.40 -17.24
N GLY A 41 12.36 8.47 -16.46
CA GLY A 41 13.08 9.73 -16.16
C GLY A 41 12.32 10.67 -15.22
N ARG A 42 11.42 10.15 -14.40
CA ARG A 42 10.64 10.90 -13.40
C ARG A 42 10.86 10.35 -11.99
N GLY A 43 12.09 9.91 -11.72
CA GLY A 43 12.50 9.41 -10.42
C GLY A 43 12.54 10.49 -9.33
N MET A 44 12.88 10.06 -8.11
CA MET A 44 12.81 10.89 -6.90
C MET A 44 13.67 12.17 -7.05
N GLU A 45 14.90 12.07 -7.53
CA GLU A 45 15.80 13.23 -7.68
C GLU A 45 15.22 14.30 -8.60
N VAL A 46 14.58 13.89 -9.71
CA VAL A 46 13.95 14.80 -10.66
C VAL A 46 12.76 15.50 -10.01
N LEU A 47 11.89 14.76 -9.31
CA LEU A 47 10.73 15.32 -8.63
C LEU A 47 11.13 16.30 -7.51
N GLU A 48 12.16 15.97 -6.73
CA GLU A 48 12.71 16.84 -5.70
C GLU A 48 13.30 18.13 -6.30
N SER A 49 14.00 18.05 -7.43
CA SER A 49 14.59 19.21 -8.11
C SER A 49 13.52 20.22 -8.54
N ILE A 50 12.33 19.76 -8.87
CA ILE A 50 11.18 20.60 -9.22
C ILE A 50 10.22 20.86 -8.06
N ARG A 51 10.63 20.50 -6.82
CA ARG A 51 9.87 20.68 -5.58
C ARG A 51 8.49 20.00 -5.58
N HIS A 52 8.40 18.81 -6.14
CA HIS A 52 7.18 18.01 -6.15
C HIS A 52 7.43 16.58 -5.68
N VAL A 53 6.35 15.89 -5.30
CA VAL A 53 6.40 14.49 -4.89
C VAL A 53 5.07 13.79 -5.16
N TRP A 54 5.13 12.50 -5.49
CA TRP A 54 3.97 11.61 -5.47
C TRP A 54 3.84 10.96 -4.10
N VAL A 55 2.69 11.16 -3.45
CA VAL A 55 2.36 10.57 -2.15
C VAL A 55 1.23 9.56 -2.32
N LEU A 56 1.44 8.37 -1.83
CA LEU A 56 0.43 7.31 -1.83
C LEU A 56 -0.74 7.69 -0.92
N SER A 57 -1.95 7.74 -1.48
CA SER A 57 -3.17 8.12 -0.77
C SER A 57 -4.02 6.91 -0.38
N SER A 58 -4.01 5.85 -1.19
CA SER A 58 -4.73 4.62 -0.86
C SER A 58 -4.21 3.41 -1.62
N TRP A 59 -4.45 2.24 -1.01
CA TRP A 59 -4.30 0.92 -1.61
C TRP A 59 -5.60 0.14 -1.61
N GLN A 60 -5.77 -0.68 -2.63
CA GLN A 60 -6.60 -1.87 -2.63
C GLN A 60 -5.77 -3.00 -3.25
N ILE A 61 -5.47 -4.02 -2.47
CA ILE A 61 -4.67 -5.18 -2.90
C ILE A 61 -5.50 -6.44 -2.69
N CYS A 62 -5.70 -7.21 -3.75
CA CYS A 62 -6.39 -8.49 -3.74
C CYS A 62 -5.38 -9.62 -3.92
N VAL A 63 -5.50 -10.69 -3.14
CA VAL A 63 -4.57 -11.82 -3.15
C VAL A 63 -5.31 -13.11 -3.46
N ASN A 64 -4.98 -13.71 -4.60
CA ASN A 64 -5.45 -15.04 -4.97
C ASN A 64 -4.66 -16.11 -4.21
N ARG A 65 -3.32 -15.96 -4.21
CA ARG A 65 -2.38 -16.83 -3.50
C ARG A 65 -1.09 -16.07 -3.16
N TYR A 66 -0.59 -16.27 -1.96
CA TYR A 66 0.71 -15.73 -1.56
C TYR A 66 1.86 -16.51 -2.21
N PRO A 67 2.89 -15.82 -2.75
CA PRO A 67 4.11 -16.43 -3.21
C PRO A 67 4.83 -17.19 -2.10
N LYS A 68 5.45 -18.33 -2.44
CA LYS A 68 6.30 -19.11 -1.53
C LYS A 68 7.73 -18.55 -1.52
N LEU A 69 8.45 -18.83 -0.45
CA LEU A 69 9.88 -18.51 -0.37
C LEU A 69 10.65 -19.08 -1.58
N GLY A 70 11.39 -18.19 -2.26
CA GLY A 70 12.19 -18.54 -3.43
C GLY A 70 11.40 -18.70 -4.74
N GLU A 71 10.09 -18.51 -4.72
CA GLU A 71 9.29 -18.53 -5.94
C GLU A 71 9.64 -17.34 -6.84
N HIS A 72 9.89 -17.60 -8.13
CA HIS A 72 10.15 -16.56 -9.11
C HIS A 72 8.85 -15.87 -9.50
N ILE A 73 8.83 -14.56 -9.33
CA ILE A 73 7.66 -13.71 -9.56
C ILE A 73 7.96 -12.62 -10.58
N VAL A 74 6.93 -12.22 -11.29
CA VAL A 74 6.92 -11.07 -12.20
C VAL A 74 5.95 -10.05 -11.64
N VAL A 75 6.46 -8.85 -11.37
CA VAL A 75 5.67 -7.71 -10.89
C VAL A 75 5.50 -6.74 -12.05
N SER A 76 4.26 -6.38 -12.35
CA SER A 76 3.93 -5.41 -13.38
C SER A 76 3.22 -4.21 -12.77
N THR A 77 3.47 -3.01 -13.29
CA THR A 77 2.76 -1.79 -12.88
C THR A 77 2.57 -0.84 -14.05
N TRP A 78 1.45 -0.14 -14.05
CA TRP A 78 1.14 0.89 -15.04
C TRP A 78 0.15 1.93 -14.51
N PRO A 79 0.31 3.22 -14.85
CA PRO A 79 -0.72 4.21 -14.64
C PRO A 79 -1.84 3.99 -15.66
N TYR A 80 -3.09 4.18 -15.23
CA TYR A 80 -4.25 4.09 -16.11
C TYR A 80 -5.07 5.37 -16.20
N ASP A 81 -4.87 6.30 -15.24
CA ASP A 81 -5.58 7.58 -15.24
C ASP A 81 -4.80 8.66 -14.49
N PHE A 82 -4.87 9.89 -15.00
CA PHE A 82 -4.41 11.11 -14.34
C PHE A 82 -5.54 12.13 -14.32
N LYS A 83 -5.96 12.55 -13.11
CA LYS A 83 -7.06 13.50 -12.95
C LYS A 83 -6.76 14.55 -11.89
N GLY A 84 -6.58 15.81 -12.34
CA GLY A 84 -6.28 16.93 -11.45
C GLY A 84 -4.90 16.80 -10.80
N PHE A 85 -4.87 16.42 -9.55
CA PHE A 85 -3.65 16.12 -8.79
C PHE A 85 -3.55 14.63 -8.41
N TYR A 86 -4.43 13.80 -8.93
CA TYR A 86 -4.42 12.35 -8.68
C TYR A 86 -3.85 11.57 -9.86
N GLY A 87 -3.03 10.56 -9.53
CA GLY A 87 -2.60 9.49 -10.43
C GLY A 87 -3.12 8.16 -9.93
N SER A 88 -3.75 7.39 -10.82
CA SER A 88 -4.25 6.05 -10.54
C SER A 88 -3.38 5.01 -11.22
N ARG A 89 -3.01 3.94 -10.50
CA ARG A 89 -2.08 2.94 -10.98
C ARG A 89 -2.53 1.53 -10.61
N ASN A 90 -2.41 0.62 -11.56
CA ASN A 90 -2.62 -0.80 -11.33
C ASN A 90 -1.30 -1.57 -11.19
N PHE A 91 -1.41 -2.76 -10.59
CA PHE A 91 -0.33 -3.70 -10.38
C PHE A 91 -0.83 -5.13 -10.59
N GLU A 92 0.04 -5.97 -11.08
CA GLU A 92 -0.13 -7.42 -11.07
C GLU A 92 1.12 -8.10 -10.54
N LEU A 93 0.91 -9.17 -9.82
CA LEU A 93 1.93 -10.12 -9.40
C LEU A 93 1.61 -11.47 -10.01
N LYS A 94 2.52 -12.02 -10.79
CA LYS A 94 2.37 -13.31 -11.46
C LYS A 94 3.54 -14.23 -11.16
N THR A 95 3.34 -15.52 -11.30
CA THR A 95 4.45 -16.47 -11.43
C THR A 95 5.12 -16.28 -12.79
N ALA A 96 6.31 -16.89 -12.97
CA ALA A 96 6.97 -16.90 -14.27
C ALA A 96 6.14 -17.58 -15.38
N ASP A 97 5.24 -18.49 -15.00
CA ASP A 97 4.35 -19.22 -15.91
C ASP A 97 3.02 -18.49 -16.16
N GLY A 98 2.82 -17.29 -15.54
CA GLY A 98 1.67 -16.43 -15.79
C GLY A 98 0.47 -16.62 -14.85
N GLU A 99 0.55 -17.47 -13.80
CA GLU A 99 -0.48 -17.52 -12.75
C GLU A 99 -0.57 -16.17 -12.03
N GLN A 100 -1.75 -15.56 -11.97
CA GLN A 100 -1.96 -14.32 -11.23
C GLN A 100 -2.05 -14.59 -9.72
N LEU A 101 -1.06 -14.12 -8.98
CA LEU A 101 -0.93 -14.30 -7.53
C LEU A 101 -1.64 -13.20 -6.75
N ALA A 102 -1.48 -11.96 -7.19
CA ALA A 102 -2.12 -10.80 -6.60
C ALA A 102 -2.29 -9.69 -7.64
N TYR A 103 -3.20 -8.77 -7.37
CA TYR A 103 -3.41 -7.58 -8.19
C TYR A 103 -3.84 -6.41 -7.31
N ALA A 104 -3.60 -5.18 -7.78
CA ALA A 104 -3.87 -4.03 -6.96
C ALA A 104 -4.26 -2.78 -7.75
N ASN A 105 -4.93 -1.90 -7.03
CA ASN A 105 -5.16 -0.51 -7.40
C ASN A 105 -4.58 0.41 -6.35
N SER A 106 -3.95 1.50 -6.78
CA SER A 106 -3.46 2.56 -5.91
C SER A 106 -3.86 3.93 -6.42
N LEU A 107 -4.00 4.86 -5.49
CA LEU A 107 -4.23 6.27 -5.77
C LEU A 107 -3.09 7.08 -5.17
N TRP A 108 -2.50 7.94 -5.98
CA TRP A 108 -1.39 8.82 -5.61
C TRP A 108 -1.82 10.26 -5.72
N SER A 109 -1.34 11.11 -4.80
CA SER A 109 -1.53 12.57 -4.85
C SER A 109 -0.21 13.23 -5.23
N PHE A 110 -0.27 14.13 -6.20
CA PHE A 110 0.85 14.98 -6.59
C PHE A 110 0.86 16.23 -5.71
N LEU A 111 1.94 16.41 -4.93
CA LEU A 111 2.05 17.50 -3.97
C LEU A 111 3.22 18.42 -4.32
N ASN A 112 3.06 19.69 -4.02
CA ASN A 112 4.16 20.66 -3.99
C ASN A 112 4.84 20.58 -2.62
N LEU A 113 6.16 20.38 -2.59
CA LEU A 113 6.96 20.22 -1.37
C LEU A 113 7.11 21.50 -0.55
N GLU A 114 7.00 22.67 -1.20
CA GLU A 114 7.14 23.95 -0.49
C GLU A 114 5.87 24.31 0.28
N THR A 115 4.71 24.02 -0.30
CA THR A 115 3.42 24.35 0.30
C THR A 115 2.77 23.20 1.05
N GLY A 116 3.21 21.94 0.80
CA GLY A 116 2.57 20.73 1.31
C GLY A 116 1.18 20.45 0.70
N MET A 117 0.77 21.24 -0.29
CA MET A 117 -0.59 21.18 -0.85
C MET A 117 -0.63 20.39 -2.17
N PRO A 118 -1.80 19.81 -2.52
CA PRO A 118 -2.00 19.20 -3.82
C PRO A 118 -1.71 20.19 -4.96
N ALA A 119 -0.93 19.73 -5.94
CA ALA A 119 -0.54 20.49 -7.11
C ALA A 119 -1.09 19.83 -8.38
N ARG A 120 -1.41 20.63 -9.39
CA ARG A 120 -1.78 20.08 -10.69
C ARG A 120 -0.60 19.32 -11.28
N ILE A 121 -0.87 18.13 -11.81
CA ILE A 121 0.16 17.30 -12.46
C ILE A 121 0.75 18.09 -13.63
N LEU A 122 2.08 18.15 -13.67
CA LEU A 122 2.82 18.87 -14.69
C LEU A 122 2.71 18.20 -16.05
N PRO A 123 2.76 18.96 -17.16
CA PRO A 123 2.73 18.38 -18.51
C PRO A 123 3.84 17.33 -18.74
N GLU A 124 5.03 17.55 -18.18
CA GLU A 124 6.17 16.64 -18.28
C GLU A 124 5.91 15.30 -17.58
N GLU A 125 5.17 15.32 -16.43
CA GLU A 125 4.71 14.09 -15.78
C GLU A 125 3.75 13.32 -16.66
N LEU A 126 2.75 14.03 -17.22
CA LEU A 126 1.75 13.42 -18.11
C LEU A 126 2.38 12.83 -19.37
N ALA A 127 3.41 13.49 -19.92
CA ALA A 127 4.08 13.06 -21.16
C ALA A 127 5.04 11.88 -20.94
N ALA A 128 5.60 11.74 -19.72
CA ALA A 128 6.57 10.69 -19.41
C ALA A 128 5.92 9.30 -19.29
N TYR A 129 4.68 9.25 -18.80
CA TYR A 129 3.98 7.99 -18.60
C TYR A 129 3.01 7.68 -19.74
N ARG A 130 3.11 6.45 -20.25
CA ARG A 130 2.07 5.91 -21.12
C ARG A 130 0.96 5.33 -20.26
N LEU A 131 -0.27 5.82 -20.43
CA LEU A 131 -1.45 5.21 -19.84
C LEU A 131 -1.76 3.89 -20.53
N GLU A 132 -2.03 2.87 -19.74
CA GLU A 132 -2.44 1.56 -20.21
C GLU A 132 -3.91 1.30 -19.77
N GLU A 133 -4.49 0.23 -20.29
CA GLU A 133 -5.85 -0.15 -19.97
C GLU A 133 -6.02 -0.48 -18.48
N LYS A 134 -7.13 -0.03 -17.91
CA LYS A 134 -7.49 -0.28 -16.53
C LYS A 134 -7.70 -1.78 -16.31
N LEU A 135 -7.11 -2.32 -15.24
CA LEU A 135 -7.28 -3.74 -14.88
C LEU A 135 -8.76 -4.08 -14.64
N ASP A 136 -9.19 -5.23 -15.10
CA ASP A 136 -10.52 -5.76 -14.77
C ASP A 136 -10.52 -6.29 -13.33
N MET A 137 -11.08 -5.49 -12.42
CA MET A 137 -11.21 -5.80 -11.00
C MET A 137 -12.38 -5.03 -10.37
N ASP A 138 -12.85 -5.48 -9.23
CA ASP A 138 -13.82 -4.73 -8.44
C ASP A 138 -13.11 -3.59 -7.69
N TYR A 139 -13.35 -2.35 -8.13
CA TYR A 139 -12.73 -1.15 -7.57
C TYR A 139 -13.51 -0.63 -6.37
N ALA A 140 -12.99 -0.87 -5.18
CA ALA A 140 -13.58 -0.33 -3.97
C ALA A 140 -13.40 1.20 -3.85
N PRO A 141 -14.35 1.91 -3.22
CA PRO A 141 -14.20 3.34 -2.94
C PRO A 141 -12.94 3.63 -2.12
N ARG A 142 -12.23 4.73 -2.41
CA ARG A 142 -11.04 5.12 -1.63
C ARG A 142 -11.32 5.20 -0.12
N LYS A 143 -12.45 5.84 0.25
CA LYS A 143 -12.84 6.04 1.65
C LYS A 143 -13.22 4.71 2.28
N ILE A 144 -12.60 4.39 3.41
CA ILE A 144 -12.94 3.24 4.24
C ILE A 144 -13.89 3.71 5.34
N ARG A 145 -15.05 3.06 5.45
CA ARG A 145 -15.99 3.32 6.55
C ARG A 145 -15.51 2.61 7.81
N VAL A 146 -15.21 3.38 8.85
CA VAL A 146 -14.94 2.85 10.18
C VAL A 146 -16.29 2.62 10.86
N PRO A 147 -16.56 1.40 11.39
CA PRO A 147 -17.75 1.13 12.19
C PRO A 147 -17.82 2.01 13.43
N GLU A 148 -19.04 2.25 13.95
CA GLU A 148 -19.25 3.09 15.14
C GLU A 148 -18.68 2.46 16.42
N HIS A 149 -18.77 1.12 16.51
CA HIS A 149 -18.26 0.37 17.65
C HIS A 149 -16.87 -0.17 17.34
N THR A 150 -15.87 0.39 18.01
CA THR A 150 -14.48 -0.05 17.92
C THR A 150 -13.93 -0.37 19.31
N VAL A 151 -12.95 -1.26 19.38
CA VAL A 151 -12.21 -1.59 20.60
C VAL A 151 -10.80 -1.06 20.46
N GLN A 152 -10.40 -0.19 21.39
CA GLN A 152 -9.03 0.30 21.45
C GLN A 152 -8.07 -0.85 21.75
N ARG A 153 -6.95 -0.89 21.02
CA ARG A 153 -5.85 -1.82 21.23
C ARG A 153 -4.64 -1.13 21.84
N GLU A 154 -3.56 -1.88 22.05
CA GLU A 154 -2.31 -1.36 22.60
C GLU A 154 -1.77 -0.21 21.73
N THR A 155 -1.34 0.86 22.41
CA THR A 155 -0.81 2.05 21.74
C THR A 155 0.63 1.81 21.30
N PHE A 156 0.94 2.15 20.07
CA PHE A 156 2.30 2.15 19.53
C PHE A 156 2.93 3.54 19.70
N THR A 157 4.20 3.56 20.10
CA THR A 157 5.02 4.77 19.97
C THR A 157 5.90 4.63 18.73
N VAL A 158 5.88 5.63 17.86
CA VAL A 158 6.71 5.63 16.64
C VAL A 158 8.19 5.63 17.01
N LYS A 159 8.93 4.63 16.52
CA LYS A 159 10.36 4.41 16.76
C LYS A 159 11.16 4.64 15.46
N PRO A 160 12.50 4.81 15.53
CA PRO A 160 13.32 5.07 14.35
C PRO A 160 13.16 4.04 13.21
N HIS A 161 13.00 2.75 13.53
CA HIS A 161 12.84 1.70 12.52
C HIS A 161 11.47 1.71 11.81
N HIS A 162 10.52 2.50 12.28
CA HIS A 162 9.25 2.70 11.57
C HIS A 162 9.36 3.75 10.46
N LEU A 163 10.44 4.56 10.45
CA LEU A 163 10.57 5.71 9.56
C LEU A 163 11.17 5.32 8.21
N ASP A 164 10.73 6.03 7.18
CA ASP A 164 11.35 6.05 5.85
C ASP A 164 12.45 7.13 5.75
N THR A 165 13.01 7.29 4.55
CA THR A 165 14.05 8.29 4.26
C THR A 165 13.56 9.73 4.39
N ASN A 166 12.24 9.96 4.39
CA ASN A 166 11.63 11.28 4.59
C ASN A 166 11.30 11.56 6.06
N HIS A 167 11.78 10.72 6.99
CA HIS A 167 11.50 10.81 8.43
C HIS A 167 10.02 10.68 8.82
N HIS A 168 9.20 10.08 7.97
CA HIS A 168 7.81 9.74 8.24
C HIS A 168 7.64 8.24 8.42
N VAL A 169 6.58 7.83 9.12
CA VAL A 169 6.25 6.42 9.24
C VAL A 169 6.01 5.84 7.84
N ASN A 170 6.77 4.80 7.49
CA ASN A 170 6.64 4.10 6.23
C ASN A 170 5.21 3.53 6.08
N ASN A 171 4.64 3.64 4.89
CA ASN A 171 3.27 3.20 4.61
C ASN A 171 3.00 1.74 4.98
N GLY A 172 3.97 0.84 4.82
CA GLY A 172 3.87 -0.56 5.22
C GLY A 172 3.79 -0.76 6.73
N GLN A 173 4.40 0.13 7.53
CA GLN A 173 4.35 0.05 8.98
C GLN A 173 2.93 0.23 9.53
N TYR A 174 2.11 1.10 8.91
CA TYR A 174 0.70 1.20 9.29
C TYR A 174 -0.06 -0.12 9.04
N VAL A 175 0.28 -0.84 7.98
CA VAL A 175 -0.32 -2.17 7.70
C VAL A 175 0.10 -3.18 8.76
N SER A 176 1.39 -3.20 9.14
CA SER A 176 1.92 -4.07 10.21
C SER A 176 1.25 -3.76 11.55
N MET A 177 1.24 -2.49 11.97
CA MET A 177 0.60 -2.06 13.21
C MET A 177 -0.88 -2.42 13.25
N ALA A 178 -1.59 -2.31 12.14
CA ALA A 178 -2.99 -2.71 12.06
C ALA A 178 -3.14 -4.22 12.15
N ARG A 179 -2.25 -5.00 11.53
CA ARG A 179 -2.25 -6.47 11.59
C ARG A 179 -2.00 -6.97 13.01
N ASP A 180 -1.14 -6.32 13.78
CA ASP A 180 -0.81 -6.67 15.17
C ASP A 180 -1.98 -6.47 16.14
N CYS A 181 -3.07 -5.78 15.72
CA CYS A 181 -4.24 -5.55 16.54
C CYS A 181 -5.11 -6.80 16.75
N PHE A 182 -4.92 -7.84 15.98
CA PHE A 182 -5.64 -9.11 16.11
C PHE A 182 -4.67 -10.30 16.04
N ARG A 183 -5.00 -11.37 16.79
CA ARG A 183 -4.10 -12.52 17.02
C ARG A 183 -4.46 -13.76 16.21
N GLU A 184 -5.60 -13.73 15.54
CA GLU A 184 -6.11 -14.88 14.80
C GLU A 184 -5.26 -15.10 13.53
N ASP A 185 -5.00 -16.37 13.22
CA ASP A 185 -4.38 -16.78 11.97
C ASP A 185 -5.43 -16.74 10.86
N PHE A 186 -5.35 -15.69 10.04
CA PHE A 186 -6.19 -15.53 8.88
C PHE A 186 -5.34 -15.48 7.61
N ILE A 187 -5.95 -15.89 6.51
CA ILE A 187 -5.45 -15.56 5.18
C ILE A 187 -6.09 -14.25 4.77
N ILE A 188 -5.29 -13.19 4.61
CA ILE A 188 -5.78 -11.91 4.12
C ILE A 188 -6.01 -12.04 2.62
N ARG A 189 -7.26 -11.89 2.17
CA ARG A 189 -7.65 -11.94 0.76
C ARG A 189 -7.69 -10.57 0.13
N GLN A 190 -8.04 -9.55 0.91
CA GLN A 190 -7.97 -8.16 0.47
C GLN A 190 -7.43 -7.26 1.58
N LEU A 191 -6.57 -6.35 1.19
CA LEU A 191 -6.13 -5.20 1.99
C LEU A 191 -6.64 -3.93 1.33
N ARG A 192 -7.23 -3.05 2.13
CA ARG A 192 -7.46 -1.66 1.73
C ARG A 192 -6.83 -0.74 2.76
N VAL A 193 -6.20 0.33 2.29
CA VAL A 193 -5.61 1.35 3.16
C VAL A 193 -6.00 2.73 2.64
N GLU A 194 -6.45 3.58 3.55
CA GLU A 194 -6.62 5.02 3.30
C GLU A 194 -5.63 5.78 4.18
N TYR A 195 -4.61 6.40 3.59
CA TYR A 195 -3.62 7.24 4.28
C TYR A 195 -4.16 8.67 4.38
N LYS A 196 -4.13 9.26 5.57
CA LYS A 196 -4.70 10.58 5.84
C LYS A 196 -3.69 11.60 6.34
N ARG A 197 -2.75 11.15 7.17
CA ARG A 197 -1.72 11.99 7.80
C ARG A 197 -0.44 11.20 7.94
N GLN A 198 0.67 11.91 8.02
CA GLN A 198 1.96 11.32 8.34
C GLN A 198 2.18 11.36 9.85
N ALA A 199 2.67 10.28 10.43
CA ALA A 199 3.15 10.23 11.80
C ALA A 199 4.67 10.39 11.82
N LEU A 200 5.17 11.03 12.87
CA LEU A 200 6.59 11.37 13.09
C LEU A 200 7.17 10.57 14.24
N LEU A 201 8.50 10.62 14.39
CA LEU A 201 9.19 10.01 15.50
C LEU A 201 8.62 10.47 16.85
N GLY A 202 8.30 9.52 17.70
CA GLY A 202 7.73 9.77 19.04
C GLY A 202 6.22 9.95 19.08
N ASP A 203 5.55 10.07 17.95
CA ASP A 203 4.10 10.12 17.92
C ASP A 203 3.48 8.85 18.50
N GLN A 204 2.32 9.01 19.14
CA GLN A 204 1.52 7.89 19.59
C GLN A 204 0.47 7.53 18.55
N ILE A 205 0.39 6.25 18.23
CA ILE A 205 -0.62 5.68 17.35
C ILE A 205 -1.54 4.80 18.19
N ILE A 206 -2.80 5.18 18.27
CA ILE A 206 -3.84 4.53 19.05
C ILE A 206 -4.73 3.74 18.11
N PRO A 207 -4.60 2.41 18.04
CA PRO A 207 -5.42 1.59 17.17
C PRO A 207 -6.81 1.39 17.74
N CYS A 208 -7.83 1.51 16.90
CA CYS A 208 -9.22 1.20 17.22
C CYS A 208 -9.73 0.16 16.21
N LEU A 209 -9.97 -1.06 16.69
CA LEU A 209 -10.36 -2.22 15.88
C LEU A 209 -11.87 -2.44 15.92
N ALA A 210 -12.47 -2.66 14.76
CA ALA A 210 -13.79 -3.26 14.57
C ALA A 210 -13.67 -4.55 13.78
N ALA A 211 -14.46 -5.57 14.14
CA ALA A 211 -14.57 -6.83 13.42
C ALA A 211 -16.04 -7.09 13.07
N GLU A 212 -16.32 -7.31 11.79
CA GLU A 212 -17.66 -7.54 11.22
C GLU A 212 -17.59 -8.74 10.25
N GLY A 213 -17.84 -9.94 10.76
CA GLY A 213 -17.71 -11.17 9.96
C GLY A 213 -16.26 -11.42 9.53
N ASP A 214 -16.02 -11.44 8.23
CA ASP A 214 -14.71 -11.60 7.61
C ASP A 214 -13.94 -10.27 7.43
N ARG A 215 -14.55 -9.15 7.83
CA ARG A 215 -14.03 -7.81 7.66
C ARG A 215 -13.48 -7.24 8.97
N TYR A 216 -12.22 -6.84 8.98
CA TYR A 216 -11.52 -6.19 10.09
C TYR A 216 -11.12 -4.78 9.68
N VAL A 217 -11.54 -3.77 10.45
CA VAL A 217 -11.18 -2.37 10.21
C VAL A 217 -10.41 -1.84 11.39
N VAL A 218 -9.22 -1.31 11.15
CA VAL A 218 -8.37 -0.67 12.17
C VAL A 218 -8.18 0.79 11.79
N SER A 219 -8.67 1.70 12.63
CA SER A 219 -8.34 3.11 12.56
C SER A 219 -7.14 3.39 13.44
N LEU A 220 -6.04 3.83 12.85
CA LEU A 220 -4.80 4.18 13.54
C LEU A 220 -4.80 5.68 13.83
N ASN A 221 -5.14 6.05 15.06
CA ASN A 221 -5.45 7.43 15.43
C ASN A 221 -4.31 8.09 16.21
N ASN A 222 -4.23 9.42 16.13
CA ASN A 222 -3.46 10.22 17.07
C ASN A 222 -4.24 10.39 18.41
N PRO A 223 -3.64 11.00 19.45
CA PRO A 223 -4.32 11.27 20.73
C PRO A 223 -5.60 12.11 20.61
N ASP A 224 -5.73 12.93 19.54
CA ASP A 224 -6.91 13.74 19.25
C ASP A 224 -7.99 12.96 18.47
N SER A 225 -7.90 11.63 18.41
CA SER A 225 -8.80 10.74 17.66
C SER A 225 -8.86 10.99 16.15
N GLN A 226 -7.83 11.62 15.59
CA GLN A 226 -7.74 11.86 14.16
C GLN A 226 -6.87 10.76 13.51
N PRO A 227 -7.35 10.07 12.47
CA PRO A 227 -6.62 8.96 11.89
C PRO A 227 -5.39 9.40 11.10
N TYR A 228 -4.27 8.74 11.32
CA TYR A 228 -3.12 8.69 10.43
C TYR A 228 -3.44 7.83 9.20
N ALA A 229 -3.99 6.64 9.44
CA ALA A 229 -4.44 5.73 8.41
C ALA A 229 -5.65 4.93 8.87
N VAL A 230 -6.46 4.47 7.93
CA VAL A 230 -7.50 3.47 8.16
C VAL A 230 -7.15 2.26 7.31
N VAL A 231 -7.07 1.09 7.94
CA VAL A 231 -6.71 -0.18 7.30
C VAL A 231 -7.90 -1.13 7.40
N GLU A 232 -8.26 -1.74 6.30
CA GLU A 232 -9.31 -2.75 6.23
C GLU A 232 -8.74 -4.04 5.65
N PHE A 233 -8.99 -5.14 6.34
CA PHE A 233 -8.68 -6.48 5.90
C PHE A 233 -9.96 -7.25 5.63
N THR A 234 -10.05 -7.92 4.48
CA THR A 234 -10.99 -9.00 4.27
C THR A 234 -10.21 -10.31 4.37
N VAL A 235 -10.67 -11.20 5.25
CA VAL A 235 -9.93 -12.40 5.60
C VAL A 235 -10.71 -13.66 5.29
N GLU A 236 -10.01 -14.76 5.13
CA GLU A 236 -10.54 -16.10 5.04
C GLU A 236 -9.97 -16.94 6.18
N ALA A 237 -10.81 -17.71 6.84
CA ALA A 237 -10.33 -18.67 7.84
C ALA A 237 -9.33 -19.66 7.19
N PRO A 238 -8.24 -20.05 7.89
CA PRO A 238 -7.35 -21.08 7.38
C PRO A 238 -8.16 -22.35 7.07
N ALA A 239 -7.88 -22.99 5.94
CA ALA A 239 -8.45 -24.30 5.68
C ALA A 239 -8.08 -25.22 6.85
N ALA A 240 -9.06 -25.92 7.42
CA ALA A 240 -8.79 -26.87 8.48
C ALA A 240 -7.66 -27.83 8.01
N ALA A 241 -6.60 -27.92 8.80
CA ALA A 241 -5.51 -28.84 8.50
C ALA A 241 -6.08 -30.25 8.52
N GLY A 242 -6.17 -30.86 7.31
CA GLY A 242 -6.59 -32.24 7.12
C GLY A 242 -5.48 -33.23 7.50
#